data_bab188de1f50be813757745d6737f24a
#
_entry.id   bab188de1f50be813757745d6737f24a
#
_cell.length_a   1.000
_cell.length_b   1.000
_cell.length_c   1.000
_cell.angle_alpha   90.00
_cell.angle_beta   90.00
_cell.angle_gamma   90.00
#
_symmetry.space_group_name_H-M   'P 1'
#
loop_
_entity.id
_entity.type
_entity.pdbx_description
1 polymer ?
#
loop_
_entity_poly.entity_id
_entity_poly.type
_entity_poly.pdbx_seq_one_letter_code
_entity_poly.pdbx_strand_id
1 'polypeptide(L)'
;MPKKLINDYIFYKIVCITDDIDLCYVGSTANWKERQREHKSRCNNENDKSYNNKKYQIIRANGGWENFKMIQLGTREQLTKREAEQIEEQYRQELKANMNI
;
A
#
# COMPACT_ATOMS: atom_id res chain seq x y z
N MET A 1 24.35 22.14 -3.59
CA MET A 1 23.87 20.80 -3.94
C MET A 1 22.57 20.51 -3.22
N PRO A 2 21.50 20.18 -3.94
CA PRO A 2 20.27 19.78 -3.27
C PRO A 2 20.50 18.49 -2.51
N LYS A 3 20.02 18.44 -1.29
CA LYS A 3 20.08 17.22 -0.49
C LYS A 3 19.04 16.24 -1.03
N LYS A 4 19.42 15.00 -1.21
CA LYS A 4 18.47 13.94 -1.50
C LYS A 4 17.58 13.75 -0.28
N LEU A 5 16.26 13.63 -0.51
CA LEU A 5 15.35 13.29 0.56
C LEU A 5 15.52 11.83 0.92
N ILE A 6 15.89 11.58 2.17
CA ILE A 6 16.14 10.25 2.70
C ILE A 6 15.16 10.03 3.85
N ASN A 7 14.49 8.88 3.85
CA ASN A 7 13.56 8.51 4.90
C ASN A 7 13.77 7.04 5.28
N ASP A 8 13.25 6.70 6.44
CA ASP A 8 13.11 5.31 6.82
C ASP A 8 11.76 4.82 6.29
N TYR A 9 11.74 3.67 5.64
CA TYR A 9 10.54 3.16 4.97
C TYR A 9 10.08 1.85 5.59
N ILE A 10 8.76 1.73 5.68
CA ILE A 10 8.09 0.48 6.00
C ILE A 10 7.45 -0.03 4.72
N PHE A 11 7.76 -1.27 4.36
CA PHE A 11 7.15 -1.95 3.23
C PHE A 11 6.00 -2.81 3.74
N TYR A 12 4.87 -2.78 3.05
CA TYR A 12 3.67 -3.45 3.53
C TYR A 12 2.86 -4.04 2.38
N LYS A 13 1.96 -4.92 2.75
CA LYS A 13 0.93 -5.42 1.82
C LYS A 13 -0.45 -5.16 2.41
N ILE A 14 -1.43 -5.03 1.52
CA ILE A 14 -2.84 -4.99 1.88
C ILE A 14 -3.44 -6.26 1.30
N VAL A 15 -4.08 -7.07 2.14
CA VAL A 15 -4.65 -8.35 1.73
C VAL A 15 -6.09 -8.46 2.22
N CYS A 16 -6.89 -9.24 1.48
CA CYS A 16 -8.27 -9.55 1.86
C CYS A 16 -8.27 -10.56 3.00
N ILE A 17 -9.14 -10.36 3.99
CA ILE A 17 -9.26 -11.26 5.14
C ILE A 17 -10.03 -12.52 4.77
N THR A 18 -10.93 -12.43 3.79
CA THR A 18 -11.76 -13.56 3.36
C THR A 18 -10.88 -14.64 2.75
N ASP A 19 -11.03 -15.88 3.23
CA ASP A 19 -10.32 -17.03 2.68
C ASP A 19 -10.68 -17.23 1.20
N ASP A 20 -9.74 -17.77 0.44
CA ASP A 20 -9.86 -18.06 -0.99
C ASP A 20 -9.92 -16.84 -1.90
N ILE A 21 -9.81 -15.63 -1.35
CA ILE A 21 -9.71 -14.40 -2.16
C ILE A 21 -8.27 -13.94 -2.15
N ASP A 22 -7.58 -14.15 -3.27
CA ASP A 22 -6.16 -13.83 -3.41
C ASP A 22 -5.98 -12.45 -4.02
N LEU A 23 -6.15 -11.43 -3.18
CA LEU A 23 -5.94 -10.03 -3.55
C LEU A 23 -4.80 -9.46 -2.71
N CYS A 24 -3.86 -8.80 -3.37
CA CYS A 24 -2.69 -8.25 -2.70
C CYS A 24 -2.26 -6.94 -3.36
N TYR A 25 -2.04 -5.93 -2.54
CA TYR A 25 -1.43 -4.67 -2.92
C TYR A 25 -0.17 -4.48 -2.09
N VAL A 26 0.92 -4.04 -2.72
CA VAL A 26 2.18 -3.74 -2.04
C VAL A 26 2.44 -2.24 -2.09
N GLY A 27 2.86 -1.67 -0.97
CA GLY A 27 3.19 -0.26 -0.88
C GLY A 27 4.35 -0.01 0.08
N SER A 28 4.73 1.24 0.17
CA SER A 28 5.74 1.68 1.13
C SER A 28 5.36 3.03 1.70
N THR A 29 5.82 3.30 2.92
CA THR A 29 5.51 4.55 3.60
C THR A 29 6.59 4.91 4.61
N ALA A 30 6.79 6.20 4.78
CA ALA A 30 7.62 6.74 5.86
C ALA A 30 6.79 7.01 7.13
N ASN A 31 5.48 6.85 7.07
CA ASN A 31 4.58 7.09 8.21
C ASN A 31 3.45 6.06 8.21
N TRP A 32 3.62 5.02 9.01
CA TRP A 32 2.71 3.86 9.05
C TRP A 32 1.28 4.23 9.45
N LYS A 33 1.13 4.96 10.53
CA LYS A 33 -0.21 5.35 11.04
C LYS A 33 -0.94 6.25 10.05
N GLU A 34 -0.22 7.22 9.49
CA GLU A 34 -0.80 8.15 8.53
C GLU A 34 -1.24 7.42 7.27
N ARG A 35 -0.43 6.49 6.78
CA ARG A 35 -0.75 5.75 5.56
C ARG A 35 -1.97 4.85 5.74
N GLN A 36 -2.11 4.20 6.90
CA GLN A 36 -3.31 3.41 7.21
C GLN A 36 -4.56 4.29 7.17
N ARG A 37 -4.49 5.45 7.79
CA ARG A 37 -5.60 6.40 7.81
C ARG A 37 -5.93 6.90 6.41
N GLU A 38 -4.91 7.22 5.62
CA GLU A 38 -5.09 7.69 4.24
C GLU A 38 -5.79 6.63 3.38
N HIS A 39 -5.37 5.38 3.45
CA HIS A 39 -6.00 4.32 2.68
C HIS A 39 -7.46 4.14 3.06
N LYS A 40 -7.75 4.15 4.35
CA LYS A 40 -9.13 4.03 4.84
C LYS A 40 -9.99 5.18 4.33
N SER A 41 -9.48 6.40 4.45
CA SER A 41 -10.20 7.60 3.99
C SER A 41 -10.44 7.57 2.49
N ARG A 42 -9.42 7.27 1.71
CA ARG A 42 -9.53 7.22 0.24
C ARG A 42 -10.49 6.13 -0.23
N CYS A 43 -10.53 5.02 0.49
CA CYS A 43 -11.45 3.93 0.16
C CYS A 43 -12.90 4.28 0.46
N ASN A 44 -13.16 5.01 1.55
CA ASN A 44 -14.49 5.25 2.08
C ASN A 44 -15.10 6.61 1.73
N ASN A 45 -14.28 7.59 1.37
CA ASN A 45 -14.75 8.96 1.11
C ASN A 45 -14.92 9.20 -0.38
N GLU A 46 -16.16 9.22 -0.86
CA GLU A 46 -16.46 9.43 -2.28
C GLU A 46 -16.01 10.78 -2.81
N ASN A 47 -15.75 11.75 -1.92
CA ASN A 47 -15.26 13.06 -2.30
C ASN A 47 -13.74 13.13 -2.43
N ASP A 48 -13.03 12.07 -2.05
CA ASP A 48 -11.58 12.01 -2.21
C ASP A 48 -11.23 11.76 -3.67
N LYS A 49 -10.27 12.53 -4.19
CA LYS A 49 -9.86 12.41 -5.59
C LYS A 49 -9.28 11.04 -5.94
N SER A 50 -8.83 10.29 -4.95
CA SER A 50 -8.29 8.94 -5.15
C SER A 50 -9.33 7.84 -4.98
N TYR A 51 -10.58 8.20 -4.64
CA TYR A 51 -11.66 7.24 -4.38
C TYR A 51 -11.85 6.23 -5.52
N ASN A 52 -11.71 6.69 -6.76
CA ASN A 52 -11.93 5.86 -7.94
C ASN A 52 -10.67 5.13 -8.41
N ASN A 53 -9.58 5.18 -7.66
CA ASN A 53 -8.40 4.39 -8.00
C ASN A 53 -8.75 2.89 -7.95
N LYS A 54 -8.17 2.14 -8.86
CA LYS A 54 -8.51 0.73 -9.07
C LYS A 54 -8.42 -0.10 -7.80
N LYS A 55 -7.36 0.09 -7.02
CA LYS A 55 -7.20 -0.68 -5.77
C LYS A 55 -8.35 -0.46 -4.78
N TYR A 56 -8.85 0.76 -4.69
CA TYR A 56 -9.96 1.07 -3.78
C TYR A 56 -11.29 0.54 -4.30
N GLN A 57 -11.48 0.54 -5.61
CA GLN A 57 -12.66 -0.10 -6.23
C GLN A 57 -12.68 -1.59 -5.92
N ILE A 58 -11.53 -2.24 -6.04
CA ILE A 58 -11.40 -3.68 -5.75
C ILE A 58 -11.72 -3.95 -4.26
N ILE A 59 -11.18 -3.13 -3.37
CA ILE A 59 -11.43 -3.28 -1.93
C ILE A 59 -12.93 -3.15 -1.64
N ARG A 60 -13.59 -2.13 -2.18
CA ARG A 60 -15.02 -1.93 -1.97
C ARG A 60 -15.87 -3.07 -2.54
N ALA A 61 -15.44 -3.62 -3.67
CA ALA A 61 -16.14 -4.74 -4.31
C ALA A 61 -15.97 -6.06 -3.55
N ASN A 62 -15.04 -6.14 -2.62
CA ASN A 62 -14.71 -7.36 -1.88
C ASN A 62 -14.89 -7.19 -0.38
N GLY A 63 -15.92 -6.49 0.03
CA GLY A 63 -16.31 -6.37 1.43
C GLY A 63 -15.93 -5.05 2.08
N GLY A 64 -15.23 -4.17 1.38
CA GLY A 64 -14.83 -2.87 1.88
C GLY A 64 -13.56 -2.90 2.71
N TRP A 65 -13.13 -1.75 3.19
CA TRP A 65 -11.88 -1.62 3.93
C TRP A 65 -11.79 -2.55 5.14
N GLU A 66 -12.92 -2.75 5.84
CA GLU A 66 -12.96 -3.59 7.04
C GLU A 66 -12.68 -5.08 6.74
N ASN A 67 -12.75 -5.47 5.47
CA ASN A 67 -12.44 -6.85 5.05
C ASN A 67 -11.01 -6.99 4.52
N PHE A 68 -10.18 -5.98 4.75
CA PHE A 68 -8.78 -6.00 4.35
C PHE A 68 -7.92 -5.62 5.54
N LYS A 69 -6.65 -6.00 5.49
CA LYS A 69 -5.69 -5.62 6.52
C LYS A 69 -4.34 -5.27 5.91
N MET A 70 -3.63 -4.37 6.57
CA MET A 70 -2.28 -3.98 6.20
C MET A 70 -1.29 -4.76 7.06
N ILE A 71 -0.33 -5.39 6.42
CA ILE A 71 0.69 -6.21 7.08
C ILE A 71 2.07 -5.68 6.69
N GLN A 72 2.91 -5.40 7.68
CA GLN A 72 4.28 -4.98 7.43
C GLN A 72 5.11 -6.15 6.91
N LEU A 73 5.85 -5.90 5.83
CA LEU A 73 6.75 -6.89 5.23
C LEU A 73 8.18 -6.72 5.68
N GLY A 74 8.59 -5.48 5.95
CA GLY A 74 9.93 -5.18 6.38
C GLY A 74 10.17 -3.68 6.47
N THR A 75 11.32 -3.30 6.98
CA THR A 75 11.74 -1.91 7.11
C THR A 75 13.14 -1.73 6.54
N ARG A 76 13.40 -0.54 6.02
CA ARG A 76 14.74 -0.14 5.57
C ARG A 76 14.97 1.31 5.95
N GLU A 77 16.14 1.58 6.48
CA GLU A 77 16.52 2.92 6.93
C GLU A 77 17.25 3.67 5.83
N GLN A 78 17.12 4.99 5.85
CA GLN A 78 17.90 5.91 5.03
C GLN A 78 17.86 5.60 3.53
N LEU A 79 16.65 5.49 3.00
CA LEU A 79 16.42 5.28 1.57
C LEU A 79 15.93 6.55 0.90
N THR A 80 16.35 6.75 -0.35
CA THR A 80 15.66 7.70 -1.23
C THR A 80 14.36 7.08 -1.70
N LYS A 81 13.45 7.92 -2.19
CA LYS A 81 12.19 7.44 -2.75
C LYS A 81 12.42 6.42 -3.87
N ARG A 82 13.40 6.67 -4.71
CA ARG A 82 13.74 5.77 -5.82
C ARG A 82 14.19 4.39 -5.32
N GLU A 83 15.03 4.37 -4.29
CA GLU A 83 15.46 3.11 -3.69
C GLU A 83 14.30 2.35 -3.07
N ALA A 84 13.40 3.07 -2.39
CA ALA A 84 12.20 2.46 -1.82
C ALA A 84 11.29 1.88 -2.91
N GLU A 85 11.13 2.58 -4.04
CA GLU A 85 10.34 2.08 -5.17
C GLU A 85 10.93 0.81 -5.77
N GLN A 86 12.25 0.70 -5.82
CA GLN A 86 12.92 -0.51 -6.31
C GLN A 86 12.65 -1.72 -5.41
N ILE A 87 12.71 -1.53 -4.10
CA ILE A 87 12.42 -2.59 -3.13
C ILE A 87 10.94 -2.95 -3.19
N GLU A 88 10.06 -1.96 -3.29
CA GLU A 88 8.63 -2.17 -3.43
C GLU A 88 8.33 -3.03 -4.66
N GLU A 89 9.00 -2.77 -5.78
CA GLU A 89 8.84 -3.55 -7.00
C GLU A 89 9.25 -5.01 -6.81
N GLN A 90 10.32 -5.26 -6.06
CA GLN A 90 10.73 -6.63 -5.75
C GLN A 90 9.65 -7.36 -4.97
N TYR A 91 9.06 -6.72 -3.96
CA TYR A 91 7.95 -7.31 -3.20
C TYR A 91 6.73 -7.57 -4.09
N ARG A 92 6.42 -6.64 -4.98
CA ARG A 92 5.30 -6.78 -5.91
C ARG A 92 5.44 -8.05 -6.77
N GLN A 93 6.64 -8.30 -7.26
CA GLN A 93 6.92 -9.46 -8.08
C GLN A 93 6.90 -10.75 -7.26
N GLU A 94 7.54 -10.75 -6.10
CA GLU A 94 7.58 -11.93 -5.22
C GLU A 94 6.19 -12.34 -4.75
N LEU A 95 5.36 -11.38 -4.39
CA LEU A 95 4.02 -11.62 -3.84
C LEU A 95 2.94 -11.68 -4.91
N LYS A 96 3.30 -11.45 -6.17
CA LYS A 96 2.36 -11.39 -7.30
C LYS A 96 1.21 -10.43 -6.98
N ALA A 97 1.55 -9.21 -6.62
CA ALA A 97 0.61 -8.19 -6.17
C ALA A 97 -0.32 -7.78 -7.31
N ASN A 98 -1.51 -8.31 -7.32
CA ASN A 98 -2.47 -8.15 -8.41
C ASN A 98 -3.33 -6.89 -8.30
N MET A 99 -3.19 -6.13 -7.22
CA MET A 99 -3.90 -4.87 -7.05
C MET A 99 -3.05 -3.63 -7.39
N ASN A 100 -1.78 -3.83 -7.72
CA ASN A 100 -0.89 -2.75 -8.14
C ASN A 100 -1.02 -2.53 -9.65
N ILE A 101 -2.14 -1.99 -10.04
CA ILE A 101 -2.50 -1.81 -11.46
C ILE A 101 -2.29 -0.36 -11.87
#